data_d7e09ed7b0338d70cdc1905e28159be9
#
_entry.id   d7e09ed7b0338d70cdc1905e28159be9
#
_cell.length_a   1.000
_cell.length_b   1.000
_cell.length_c   1.000
_cell.angle_alpha   90.00
_cell.angle_beta   90.00
_cell.angle_gamma   90.00
#
_symmetry.space_group_name_H-M   'P 1'
#
loop_
_entity.id
_entity.type
_entity.pdbx_description
1 polymer ?
#
loop_
_entity_poly.entity_id
_entity_poly.type
_entity_poly.pdbx_seq_one_letter_code
_entity_poly.pdbx_strand_id
1 'polypeptide(L)'
;SIRNSIMMSNHAEGFEHLTFNTRKPLKTFVGNFEWQLISGLLEMSGYTPPRTDYEYAGTKLYVPKINQYGRTNDWRYMQGLIISYSPKWIDGLSLGFIRWAQMYSFLVRGKYWWLNGSPNYFPVFQNLFRKNDQFQDYEQQINQGAGLFMKWLWIDSNAEFYLEFHHNDSKLNLRDLLLDSDHSRAVTLGVQKIFKIKNNDFLFNWEWTQMEQSASRLIRNADSWYEHRWVYDGYTNKGEVLGSSIGPGSNSHYISLNRISDQNKIGFGFEIVEHDNDFYYVAFASAKDYRRYWKDFNLHLNYSKRFKNYQLSTNIVFIRSLN
;
A
#
# COMPACT_ATOMS: atom_id res chain seq x y z
N SER A 1 8.64 -1.68 4.88
CA SER A 1 7.88 -2.11 6.08
C SER A 1 8.13 -3.57 6.40
N ILE A 2 7.87 -3.94 7.63
CA ILE A 2 8.04 -5.33 8.11
C ILE A 2 6.74 -6.14 7.91
N ARG A 3 5.61 -5.49 8.12
CA ARG A 3 4.28 -6.11 8.07
C ARG A 3 3.39 -5.51 7.01
N ASN A 4 3.23 -4.19 7.05
CA ASN A 4 2.21 -3.47 6.31
C ASN A 4 2.83 -2.54 5.26
N SER A 5 3.47 -3.12 4.23
CA SER A 5 3.88 -2.33 3.08
C SER A 5 2.66 -1.82 2.33
N ILE A 6 2.56 -0.49 2.18
CA ILE A 6 1.38 0.15 1.60
C ILE A 6 1.26 -0.16 0.12
N MET A 7 2.38 -0.17 -0.61
CA MET A 7 2.31 -0.24 -2.07
C MET A 7 2.35 -1.66 -2.61
N MET A 8 3.19 -2.52 -2.08
CA MET A 8 3.31 -3.90 -2.54
C MET A 8 3.81 -4.79 -1.42
N SER A 9 3.11 -5.88 -1.19
CA SER A 9 3.42 -6.88 -0.18
C SER A 9 3.41 -8.29 -0.79
N ASN A 10 3.56 -9.29 0.05
CA ASN A 10 3.40 -10.69 -0.33
C ASN A 10 1.98 -11.22 -0.03
N HIS A 11 1.01 -10.34 0.15
CA HIS A 11 -0.36 -10.74 0.47
C HIS A 11 -1.06 -11.33 -0.74
N ALA A 12 -1.13 -10.58 -1.84
CA ALA A 12 -1.72 -11.05 -3.07
C ALA A 12 -0.80 -12.02 -3.82
N GLU A 13 -1.39 -12.89 -4.61
CA GLU A 13 -0.64 -13.70 -5.57
C GLU A 13 0.20 -12.81 -6.51
N GLY A 14 1.36 -13.32 -6.94
CA GLY A 14 2.15 -12.69 -7.98
C GLY A 14 1.38 -12.56 -9.29
N PHE A 15 1.66 -11.53 -10.06
CA PHE A 15 1.05 -11.29 -11.37
C PHE A 15 2.11 -11.37 -12.49
N GLU A 16 1.66 -11.64 -13.69
CA GLU A 16 2.54 -11.67 -14.86
C GLU A 16 3.06 -10.28 -15.18
N HIS A 17 4.39 -10.12 -15.23
CA HIS A 17 4.98 -8.82 -15.49
C HIS A 17 6.35 -8.90 -16.16
N LEU A 18 6.70 -7.81 -16.85
CA LEU A 18 8.04 -7.52 -17.32
C LEU A 18 8.68 -6.51 -16.38
N THR A 19 9.92 -6.77 -16.02
CA THR A 19 10.71 -5.86 -15.20
C THR A 19 11.92 -5.37 -15.96
N PHE A 20 12.15 -4.05 -15.90
CA PHE A 20 13.37 -3.42 -16.38
C PHE A 20 13.99 -2.65 -15.22
N ASN A 21 15.18 -3.07 -14.76
CA ASN A 21 15.80 -2.54 -13.55
C ASN A 21 17.31 -2.49 -13.63
N THR A 22 17.92 -1.69 -12.79
CA THR A 22 19.37 -1.70 -12.59
C THR A 22 19.81 -3.05 -12.02
N ARG A 23 20.84 -3.64 -12.63
CA ARG A 23 21.46 -4.87 -12.10
C ARG A 23 22.38 -4.59 -10.90
N LYS A 24 23.00 -3.42 -10.89
CA LYS A 24 23.87 -2.91 -9.83
C LYS A 24 23.57 -1.43 -9.63
N PRO A 25 23.74 -0.91 -8.41
CA PRO A 25 23.58 0.51 -8.17
C PRO A 25 24.46 1.35 -9.11
N LEU A 26 23.87 2.38 -9.69
CA LEU A 26 24.56 3.39 -10.48
C LEU A 26 25.31 4.30 -9.50
N LYS A 27 26.63 4.19 -9.48
CA LYS A 27 27.48 5.00 -8.62
C LYS A 27 27.69 6.39 -9.21
N THR A 28 27.39 7.41 -8.42
CA THR A 28 27.61 8.82 -8.77
C THR A 28 28.46 9.51 -7.72
N PHE A 29 28.84 10.77 -7.96
CA PHE A 29 29.58 11.57 -6.99
C PHE A 29 28.77 11.89 -5.73
N VAL A 30 27.42 11.93 -5.84
CA VAL A 30 26.51 12.21 -4.73
C VAL A 30 26.02 10.97 -3.99
N GLY A 31 26.14 9.78 -4.58
CA GLY A 31 25.65 8.53 -3.98
C GLY A 31 25.27 7.50 -5.02
N ASN A 32 24.54 6.50 -4.59
CA ASN A 32 24.11 5.38 -5.43
C ASN A 32 22.64 5.52 -5.79
N PHE A 33 22.30 5.24 -7.05
CA PHE A 33 20.94 5.22 -7.55
C PHE A 33 20.59 3.81 -8.06
N GLU A 34 19.37 3.39 -7.78
CA GLU A 34 18.77 2.19 -8.36
C GLU A 34 17.35 2.54 -8.84
N TRP A 35 16.90 1.83 -9.84
CA TRP A 35 15.54 2.01 -10.36
C TRP A 35 14.99 0.69 -10.87
N GLN A 36 13.68 0.58 -10.85
CA GLN A 36 12.91 -0.53 -11.38
C GLN A 36 11.64 0.00 -12.04
N LEU A 37 11.40 -0.42 -13.27
CA LEU A 37 10.15 -0.23 -13.99
C LEU A 37 9.49 -1.59 -14.14
N ILE A 38 8.25 -1.70 -13.68
CA ILE A 38 7.43 -2.91 -13.76
C ILE A 38 6.26 -2.62 -14.68
N SER A 39 5.95 -3.55 -15.59
CA SER A 39 4.77 -3.49 -16.46
C SER A 39 4.11 -4.87 -16.44
N GLY A 40 2.87 -4.96 -15.98
CA GLY A 40 2.22 -6.26 -15.74
C GLY A 40 0.72 -6.24 -15.94
N LEU A 41 0.14 -7.41 -15.78
CA LEU A 41 -1.27 -7.69 -15.95
C LEU A 41 -1.88 -8.12 -14.62
N LEU A 42 -2.92 -7.41 -14.18
CA LEU A 42 -3.68 -7.77 -13.00
C LEU A 42 -4.98 -8.44 -13.43
N GLU A 43 -5.29 -9.54 -12.78
CA GLU A 43 -6.50 -10.31 -13.02
C GLU A 43 -7.62 -9.88 -12.08
N MET A 44 -8.87 -10.10 -12.52
CA MET A 44 -10.06 -9.89 -11.70
C MET A 44 -10.26 -11.06 -10.73
N SER A 45 -11.08 -10.82 -9.70
CA SER A 45 -11.45 -11.85 -8.72
C SER A 45 -12.32 -12.99 -9.29
N GLY A 46 -12.95 -12.78 -10.44
CA GLY A 46 -13.96 -13.68 -11.00
C GLY A 46 -15.34 -13.57 -10.34
N TYR A 47 -15.49 -12.73 -9.31
CA TYR A 47 -16.78 -12.48 -8.67
C TYR A 47 -17.46 -11.24 -9.26
N THR A 48 -18.80 -11.27 -9.23
CA THR A 48 -19.59 -10.09 -9.60
C THR A 48 -19.34 -8.97 -8.60
N PRO A 49 -19.09 -7.72 -9.06
CA PRO A 49 -18.98 -6.57 -8.17
C PRO A 49 -20.20 -6.42 -7.27
N PRO A 50 -20.05 -5.87 -6.05
CA PRO A 50 -21.16 -5.65 -5.13
C PRO A 50 -22.25 -4.80 -5.79
N ARG A 51 -23.50 -4.99 -5.36
CA ARG A 51 -24.63 -4.20 -5.84
C ARG A 51 -24.47 -2.73 -5.46
N THR A 52 -24.88 -1.86 -6.39
CA THR A 52 -24.73 -0.40 -6.24
C THR A 52 -25.93 0.28 -5.58
N ASP A 53 -27.00 -0.48 -5.30
CA ASP A 53 -28.28 -0.01 -4.79
C ASP A 53 -28.53 -0.38 -3.32
N TYR A 54 -27.47 -0.69 -2.60
CA TYR A 54 -27.60 -1.10 -1.19
C TYR A 54 -27.82 0.13 -0.29
N GLU A 55 -28.85 0.07 0.54
CA GLU A 55 -29.18 1.09 1.53
C GLU A 55 -29.17 0.45 2.93
N TYR A 56 -28.49 1.08 3.88
CA TYR A 56 -28.49 0.69 5.29
C TYR A 56 -28.90 1.87 6.17
N ALA A 57 -29.90 1.66 7.02
CA ALA A 57 -30.39 2.65 7.98
C ALA A 57 -30.68 4.06 7.36
N GLY A 58 -31.23 4.10 6.15
CA GLY A 58 -31.54 5.33 5.44
C GLY A 58 -30.33 6.01 4.79
N THR A 59 -29.15 5.40 4.88
CA THR A 59 -27.94 5.86 4.20
C THR A 59 -27.70 4.99 2.98
N LYS A 60 -27.62 5.61 1.80
CA LYS A 60 -27.12 4.92 0.62
C LYS A 60 -25.64 4.67 0.84
N LEU A 61 -25.27 3.41 1.00
CA LEU A 61 -23.87 3.03 1.00
C LEU A 61 -23.28 3.47 -0.33
N TYR A 62 -22.14 4.17 -0.27
CA TYR A 62 -21.41 4.52 -1.46
C TYR A 62 -20.88 3.23 -2.09
N VAL A 63 -21.63 2.73 -3.04
CA VAL A 63 -21.14 1.68 -3.91
C VAL A 63 -20.76 2.36 -5.20
N PRO A 64 -19.56 2.20 -5.71
CA PRO A 64 -19.13 2.79 -6.96
C PRO A 64 -20.17 2.48 -8.04
N LYS A 65 -20.63 3.47 -8.79
CA LYS A 65 -21.50 3.21 -9.93
C LYS A 65 -20.75 2.27 -10.86
N ILE A 66 -21.31 1.08 -11.09
CA ILE A 66 -20.78 0.19 -12.12
C ILE A 66 -20.80 1.01 -13.40
N ASN A 67 -19.63 1.30 -13.89
CA ASN A 67 -19.47 1.95 -15.18
C ASN A 67 -20.16 1.06 -16.21
N GLN A 68 -20.86 1.66 -17.19
CA GLN A 68 -21.43 0.96 -18.34
C GLN A 68 -20.40 0.12 -19.12
N TYR A 69 -19.13 0.24 -18.78
CA TYR A 69 -17.99 -0.53 -19.27
C TYR A 69 -17.56 -1.67 -18.33
N GLY A 70 -18.27 -1.90 -17.22
CA GLY A 70 -17.98 -2.97 -16.25
C GLY A 70 -18.04 -4.34 -16.90
N ARG A 71 -16.99 -4.71 -17.56
CA ARG A 71 -16.79 -6.04 -18.12
C ARG A 71 -16.29 -6.94 -17.01
N THR A 72 -17.05 -7.95 -16.68
CA THR A 72 -16.76 -8.94 -15.64
C THR A 72 -15.55 -9.85 -15.95
N ASN A 73 -14.82 -9.64 -17.04
CA ASN A 73 -13.68 -10.46 -17.47
C ASN A 73 -12.58 -9.65 -18.15
N ASP A 74 -12.32 -8.43 -17.70
CA ASP A 74 -11.26 -7.61 -18.28
C ASP A 74 -10.06 -7.54 -17.33
N TRP A 75 -8.87 -7.79 -17.85
CA TRP A 75 -7.64 -7.62 -17.12
C TRP A 75 -7.27 -6.13 -17.03
N ARG A 76 -6.48 -5.79 -16.04
CA ARG A 76 -5.95 -4.43 -15.87
C ARG A 76 -4.46 -4.39 -16.17
N TYR A 77 -4.07 -3.38 -16.90
CA TYR A 77 -2.65 -3.05 -17.08
C TYR A 77 -2.16 -2.28 -15.86
N MET A 78 -1.08 -2.74 -15.28
CA MET A 78 -0.39 -2.07 -14.18
C MET A 78 1.02 -1.69 -14.59
N GLN A 79 1.43 -0.48 -14.22
CA GLN A 79 2.80 -0.04 -14.32
C GLN A 79 3.27 0.56 -12.99
N GLY A 80 4.50 0.24 -12.59
CA GLY A 80 5.15 0.77 -11.40
C GLY A 80 6.56 1.26 -11.72
N LEU A 81 6.92 2.42 -11.17
CA LEU A 81 8.26 2.99 -11.20
C LEU A 81 8.75 3.15 -9.77
N ILE A 82 9.90 2.57 -9.47
CA ILE A 82 10.58 2.69 -8.19
C ILE A 82 11.96 3.29 -8.46
N ILE A 83 12.33 4.31 -7.71
CA ILE A 83 13.67 4.91 -7.74
C ILE A 83 14.17 4.96 -6.31
N SER A 84 15.36 4.49 -6.05
CA SER A 84 16.01 4.60 -4.74
C SER A 84 17.35 5.33 -4.86
N TYR A 85 17.68 6.05 -3.81
CA TYR A 85 18.88 6.85 -3.67
C TYR A 85 19.52 6.63 -2.30
N SER A 86 20.79 6.23 -2.29
CA SER A 86 21.58 6.11 -1.07
C SER A 86 22.69 7.16 -1.09
N PRO A 87 22.59 8.24 -0.28
CA PRO A 87 23.58 9.32 -0.23
C PRO A 87 24.94 8.79 0.26
N LYS A 88 26.02 9.31 -0.31
CA LYS A 88 27.37 8.89 0.04
C LYS A 88 27.82 9.38 1.42
N TRP A 89 27.21 10.45 1.91
CA TRP A 89 27.60 11.15 3.15
C TRP A 89 26.78 10.77 4.38
N ILE A 90 25.81 9.88 4.25
CA ILE A 90 25.01 9.34 5.37
C ILE A 90 24.96 7.84 5.23
N ASP A 91 25.77 7.15 6.05
CA ASP A 91 25.83 5.71 6.03
C ASP A 91 24.50 5.08 6.45
N GLY A 92 24.11 4.03 5.73
CA GLY A 92 22.90 3.27 6.01
C GLY A 92 21.59 3.94 5.61
N LEU A 93 21.60 5.19 5.11
CA LEU A 93 20.39 5.87 4.63
C LEU A 93 20.06 5.46 3.20
N SER A 94 18.81 5.12 2.97
CA SER A 94 18.21 4.95 1.64
C SER A 94 16.90 5.71 1.58
N LEU A 95 16.74 6.53 0.54
CA LEU A 95 15.53 7.28 0.23
C LEU A 95 14.96 6.74 -1.07
N GLY A 96 13.65 6.72 -1.21
CA GLY A 96 13.07 6.27 -2.44
C GLY A 96 11.76 6.96 -2.79
N PHE A 97 11.44 6.87 -4.06
CA PHE A 97 10.20 7.32 -4.66
C PHE A 97 9.56 6.16 -5.39
N ILE A 98 8.26 6.00 -5.24
CA ILE A 98 7.47 5.03 -5.96
C ILE A 98 6.28 5.73 -6.60
N ARG A 99 5.98 5.33 -7.82
CA ARG A 99 4.79 5.73 -8.53
C ARG A 99 4.20 4.53 -9.26
N TRP A 100 2.89 4.38 -9.20
CA TRP A 100 2.16 3.33 -9.90
C TRP A 100 0.91 3.88 -10.57
N ALA A 101 0.46 3.18 -11.59
CA ALA A 101 -0.80 3.43 -12.26
C ALA A 101 -1.38 2.12 -12.79
N GLN A 102 -2.69 1.99 -12.74
CA GLN A 102 -3.42 0.86 -13.33
C GLN A 102 -4.67 1.33 -14.06
N MET A 103 -5.04 0.60 -15.10
CA MET A 103 -6.22 0.86 -15.89
C MET A 103 -6.74 -0.42 -16.53
N TYR A 104 -8.02 -0.45 -16.91
CA TYR A 104 -8.57 -1.57 -17.67
C TYR A 104 -7.95 -1.71 -19.07
N SER A 105 -7.90 -2.94 -19.58
CA SER A 105 -7.27 -3.29 -20.83
C SER A 105 -7.82 -2.51 -22.04
N PHE A 106 -9.12 -2.19 -22.05
CA PHE A 106 -9.75 -1.44 -23.11
C PHE A 106 -9.19 -0.02 -23.26
N LEU A 107 -8.70 0.59 -22.18
CA LEU A 107 -8.04 1.89 -22.22
C LEU A 107 -6.65 1.80 -22.85
N VAL A 108 -5.96 0.70 -22.66
CA VAL A 108 -4.66 0.44 -23.28
C VAL A 108 -4.81 0.16 -24.76
N ARG A 109 -5.85 -0.63 -25.12
CA ARG A 109 -6.14 -1.06 -26.51
C ARG A 109 -7.08 -0.12 -27.26
N GLY A 110 -7.63 0.89 -26.60
CA GLY A 110 -8.69 1.74 -27.13
C GLY A 110 -8.29 2.53 -28.38
N LYS A 111 -9.29 2.88 -29.18
CA LYS A 111 -9.17 3.64 -30.44
C LYS A 111 -8.42 4.97 -30.31
N TYR A 112 -8.26 5.46 -29.08
CA TYR A 112 -7.72 6.78 -28.77
C TYR A 112 -6.34 6.77 -28.10
N TRP A 113 -5.66 5.62 -28.02
CA TRP A 113 -4.34 5.51 -27.40
C TRP A 113 -3.28 6.46 -27.98
N TRP A 114 -3.45 6.86 -29.23
CA TRP A 114 -2.55 7.74 -29.98
C TRP A 114 -2.99 9.21 -30.05
N LEU A 115 -4.28 9.52 -29.77
CA LEU A 115 -4.83 10.87 -29.88
C LEU A 115 -4.35 11.81 -28.74
N ASN A 116 -3.96 11.27 -27.62
CA ASN A 116 -3.62 12.04 -26.42
C ASN A 116 -2.12 12.31 -26.26
N GLY A 117 -1.32 12.12 -27.30
CA GLY A 117 0.09 12.52 -27.35
C GLY A 117 1.04 11.75 -26.41
N SER A 118 0.53 10.81 -25.62
CA SER A 118 1.33 9.90 -24.81
C SER A 118 0.76 8.49 -24.95
N PRO A 119 1.57 7.50 -25.29
CA PRO A 119 1.10 6.14 -25.36
C PRO A 119 0.65 5.69 -23.96
N ASN A 120 -0.55 5.14 -23.86
CA ASN A 120 -1.12 4.61 -22.60
C ASN A 120 -0.30 3.43 -22.03
N TYR A 121 0.77 3.04 -22.70
CA TYR A 121 1.72 2.03 -22.23
C TYR A 121 2.67 2.52 -21.13
N PHE A 122 2.74 3.84 -20.90
CA PHE A 122 3.62 4.41 -19.88
C PHE A 122 2.88 5.39 -18.96
N PRO A 123 1.80 4.96 -18.29
CA PRO A 123 0.97 5.84 -17.47
C PRO A 123 1.74 6.49 -16.32
N VAL A 124 2.77 5.84 -15.78
CA VAL A 124 3.59 6.41 -14.69
C VAL A 124 4.36 7.67 -15.08
N PHE A 125 4.51 7.96 -16.37
CA PHE A 125 5.17 9.18 -16.86
C PHE A 125 4.19 10.24 -17.36
N GLN A 126 2.90 9.94 -17.49
CA GLN A 126 1.95 10.83 -18.16
C GLN A 126 1.82 12.21 -17.49
N ASN A 127 1.65 12.26 -16.17
CA ASN A 127 1.45 13.53 -15.45
C ASN A 127 2.73 14.33 -15.22
N LEU A 128 3.91 13.75 -15.46
CA LEU A 128 5.18 14.50 -15.38
C LEU A 128 5.33 15.51 -16.53
N PHE A 129 4.63 15.30 -17.65
CA PHE A 129 4.81 16.04 -18.88
C PHE A 129 3.57 16.78 -19.38
N ARG A 130 2.43 16.65 -18.68
CA ARG A 130 1.15 17.28 -19.11
C ARG A 130 0.90 18.60 -18.39
N LYS A 131 0.61 19.62 -19.17
CA LYS A 131 -0.04 20.85 -18.74
C LYS A 131 -1.53 20.70 -18.95
N ASN A 132 -2.26 20.72 -17.84
CA ASN A 132 -3.68 21.06 -17.59
C ASN A 132 -4.81 20.87 -18.61
N ASP A 133 -5.95 20.44 -18.08
CA ASP A 133 -7.34 20.86 -18.22
C ASP A 133 -8.22 20.24 -19.31
N GLN A 134 -7.73 19.56 -20.32
CA GLN A 134 -8.60 19.03 -21.39
C GLN A 134 -8.95 17.53 -21.28
N PHE A 135 -8.49 16.81 -20.26
CA PHE A 135 -8.57 15.36 -20.20
C PHE A 135 -9.04 14.78 -18.85
N GLN A 136 -9.80 15.55 -18.07
CA GLN A 136 -10.29 15.10 -16.75
C GLN A 136 -11.04 13.77 -16.81
N ASP A 137 -11.87 13.55 -17.84
CA ASP A 137 -12.65 12.31 -17.95
C ASP A 137 -11.79 11.05 -18.18
N TYR A 138 -10.66 11.20 -18.84
CA TYR A 138 -9.73 10.09 -19.11
C TYR A 138 -8.84 9.79 -17.91
N GLU A 139 -8.35 10.83 -17.24
CA GLU A 139 -7.51 10.68 -16.04
C GLU A 139 -8.28 10.02 -14.89
N GLN A 140 -9.59 10.26 -14.80
CA GLN A 140 -10.47 9.63 -13.81
C GLN A 140 -10.55 8.10 -13.96
N GLN A 141 -10.28 7.56 -15.15
CA GLN A 141 -10.32 6.12 -15.40
C GLN A 141 -9.00 5.39 -15.10
N ILE A 142 -7.98 6.12 -14.67
CA ILE A 142 -6.70 5.58 -14.24
C ILE A 142 -6.59 5.66 -12.73
N ASN A 143 -6.50 4.53 -12.08
CA ASN A 143 -6.15 4.47 -10.68
C ASN A 143 -4.62 4.57 -10.54
N GLN A 144 -4.15 5.51 -9.75
CA GLN A 144 -2.72 5.82 -9.64
C GLN A 144 -2.36 6.28 -8.23
N GLY A 145 -1.10 6.14 -7.89
CA GLY A 145 -0.59 6.64 -6.63
C GLY A 145 0.91 6.89 -6.70
N ALA A 146 1.38 7.65 -5.74
CA ALA A 146 2.79 7.95 -5.60
C ALA A 146 3.17 8.06 -4.13
N GLY A 147 4.45 7.84 -3.83
CA GLY A 147 4.90 7.98 -2.46
C GLY A 147 6.41 8.06 -2.33
N LEU A 148 6.80 8.36 -1.13
CA LEU A 148 8.18 8.38 -0.69
C LEU A 148 8.39 7.27 0.34
N PHE A 149 9.56 6.69 0.33
CA PHE A 149 9.97 5.79 1.40
C PHE A 149 11.39 6.10 1.84
N MET A 150 11.65 5.80 3.09
CA MET A 150 12.95 5.95 3.70
C MET A 150 13.27 4.71 4.53
N LYS A 151 14.51 4.28 4.46
CA LYS A 151 15.09 3.27 5.33
C LYS A 151 16.42 3.78 5.82
N TRP A 152 16.61 3.77 7.13
CA TRP A 152 17.86 4.19 7.75
C TRP A 152 18.37 3.13 8.72
N LEU A 153 19.46 2.52 8.34
CA LEU A 153 20.16 1.50 9.12
C LEU A 153 21.23 2.18 9.97
N TRP A 154 21.05 2.18 11.28
CA TRP A 154 22.05 2.63 12.26
C TRP A 154 22.92 1.45 12.67
N ILE A 155 24.01 1.24 11.92
CA ILE A 155 24.86 0.04 12.01
C ILE A 155 25.39 -0.14 13.44
N ASP A 156 25.99 0.91 14.02
CA ASP A 156 26.61 0.86 15.37
C ASP A 156 25.58 0.60 16.49
N SER A 157 24.34 0.97 16.26
CA SER A 157 23.25 0.79 17.21
C SER A 157 22.45 -0.50 16.98
N ASN A 158 22.75 -1.26 15.93
CA ASN A 158 21.97 -2.41 15.48
C ASN A 158 20.48 -2.09 15.38
N ALA A 159 20.14 -0.93 14.83
CA ALA A 159 18.79 -0.43 14.71
C ALA A 159 18.48 0.00 13.28
N GLU A 160 17.24 -0.16 12.91
CA GLU A 160 16.69 0.26 11.62
C GLU A 160 15.43 1.08 11.87
N PHE A 161 15.34 2.21 11.22
CA PHE A 161 14.14 3.03 11.11
C PHE A 161 13.66 3.03 9.67
N TYR A 162 12.35 2.94 9.45
CA TYR A 162 11.77 3.08 8.13
C TYR A 162 10.46 3.87 8.16
N LEU A 163 10.20 4.53 7.04
CA LEU A 163 9.01 5.35 6.79
C LEU A 163 8.52 5.08 5.37
N GLU A 164 7.22 4.89 5.22
CA GLU A 164 6.51 4.98 3.94
C GLU A 164 5.46 6.09 4.06
N PHE A 165 5.41 6.99 3.08
CA PHE A 165 4.42 8.05 2.99
C PHE A 165 3.90 8.12 1.57
N HIS A 166 2.65 7.78 1.39
CA HIS A 166 2.04 7.61 0.07
C HIS A 166 0.77 8.44 -0.05
N HIS A 167 0.44 8.79 -1.29
CA HIS A 167 -0.83 9.36 -1.69
C HIS A 167 -1.52 8.43 -2.68
N ASN A 168 -2.79 8.15 -2.41
CA ASN A 168 -3.71 7.59 -3.37
C ASN A 168 -4.22 8.72 -4.25
N ASP A 169 -4.31 8.45 -5.57
CA ASP A 169 -4.72 9.43 -6.58
C ASP A 169 -3.67 10.53 -6.88
N SER A 170 -3.90 11.30 -7.93
CA SER A 170 -3.00 12.37 -8.36
C SER A 170 -3.28 13.69 -7.66
N LYS A 171 -2.22 14.42 -7.33
CA LYS A 171 -2.34 15.82 -6.92
C LYS A 171 -2.37 16.72 -8.16
N LEU A 172 -3.19 17.77 -8.11
CA LEU A 172 -3.35 18.71 -9.23
C LEU A 172 -2.03 19.42 -9.56
N ASN A 173 -1.27 19.79 -8.53
CA ASN A 173 0.02 20.46 -8.67
C ASN A 173 0.78 20.48 -7.34
N LEU A 174 2.01 21.03 -7.35
CA LEU A 174 2.85 21.13 -6.15
C LEU A 174 2.19 21.96 -5.03
N ARG A 175 1.44 23.01 -5.40
CA ARG A 175 0.70 23.83 -4.42
C ARG A 175 -0.36 23.02 -3.71
N ASP A 176 -1.13 22.20 -4.43
CA ASP A 176 -2.12 21.27 -3.88
C ASP A 176 -1.48 20.28 -2.90
N LEU A 177 -0.35 19.70 -3.29
CA LEU A 177 0.41 18.81 -2.44
C LEU A 177 0.87 19.47 -1.13
N LEU A 178 1.33 20.71 -1.18
CA LEU A 178 1.85 21.42 -0.02
C LEU A 178 0.73 21.94 0.91
N LEU A 179 -0.42 22.33 0.34
CA LEU A 179 -1.53 22.87 1.12
C LEU A 179 -2.39 21.76 1.77
N ASP A 180 -2.53 20.63 1.11
CA ASP A 180 -3.35 19.51 1.57
C ASP A 180 -2.56 18.19 1.46
N SER A 181 -1.40 18.16 2.11
CA SER A 181 -0.51 16.98 2.13
C SER A 181 -1.15 15.77 2.83
N ASP A 182 -2.18 16.02 3.61
CA ASP A 182 -2.91 15.01 4.40
C ASP A 182 -4.02 14.31 3.62
N HIS A 183 -4.44 14.87 2.49
CA HIS A 183 -5.50 14.32 1.65
C HIS A 183 -5.06 13.04 0.95
N SER A 184 -5.83 11.97 1.09
CA SER A 184 -5.56 10.63 0.49
C SER A 184 -4.22 10.01 0.89
N ARG A 185 -3.70 10.37 2.06
CA ARG A 185 -2.43 9.81 2.52
C ARG A 185 -2.56 8.42 3.12
N ALA A 186 -1.49 7.66 3.05
CA ALA A 186 -1.21 6.53 3.92
C ALA A 186 0.22 6.60 4.44
N VAL A 187 0.43 6.18 5.66
CA VAL A 187 1.72 6.27 6.35
C VAL A 187 2.03 4.94 7.03
N THR A 188 3.26 4.46 6.89
CA THR A 188 3.82 3.42 7.74
C THR A 188 5.11 3.89 8.36
N LEU A 189 5.22 3.78 9.66
CA LEU A 189 6.41 4.05 10.45
C LEU A 189 6.84 2.78 11.17
N GLY A 190 8.13 2.51 11.22
CA GLY A 190 8.60 1.38 12.00
C GLY A 190 10.04 1.48 12.45
N VAL A 191 10.32 0.72 13.49
CA VAL A 191 11.63 0.58 14.11
C VAL A 191 11.91 -0.88 14.37
N GLN A 192 13.11 -1.30 14.02
CA GLN A 192 13.67 -2.58 14.47
C GLN A 192 14.93 -2.32 15.26
N LYS A 193 15.16 -3.08 16.32
CA LYS A 193 16.40 -3.01 17.10
C LYS A 193 16.81 -4.37 17.63
N ILE A 194 18.10 -4.71 17.44
CA ILE A 194 18.71 -5.85 18.09
C ILE A 194 19.52 -5.33 19.28
N PHE A 195 19.33 -5.94 20.44
CA PHE A 195 20.06 -5.61 21.66
C PHE A 195 20.30 -6.86 22.52
N LYS A 196 21.27 -6.78 23.41
CA LYS A 196 21.63 -7.87 24.33
C LYS A 196 21.11 -7.63 25.73
N ILE A 197 20.55 -8.68 26.33
CA ILE A 197 20.28 -8.75 27.77
C ILE A 197 21.03 -9.97 28.27
N LYS A 198 22.05 -9.76 29.10
CA LYS A 198 22.99 -10.80 29.52
C LYS A 198 23.62 -11.48 28.27
N ASN A 199 23.44 -12.78 28.11
CA ASN A 199 23.97 -13.57 27.00
C ASN A 199 22.95 -13.87 25.89
N ASN A 200 21.82 -13.16 25.87
CA ASN A 200 20.77 -13.40 24.90
C ASN A 200 20.55 -12.17 24.01
N ASP A 201 20.43 -12.40 22.74
CA ASP A 201 20.06 -11.37 21.77
C ASP A 201 18.54 -11.28 21.67
N PHE A 202 18.04 -10.05 21.61
CA PHE A 202 16.62 -9.74 21.46
C PHE A 202 16.42 -8.87 20.25
N LEU A 203 15.38 -9.20 19.46
CA LEU A 203 14.88 -8.40 18.37
C LEU A 203 13.56 -7.75 18.78
N PHE A 204 13.59 -6.45 18.92
CA PHE A 204 12.41 -5.61 19.09
C PHE A 204 11.94 -5.10 17.74
N ASN A 205 10.61 -5.14 17.49
CA ASN A 205 9.97 -4.51 16.36
C ASN A 205 8.79 -3.67 16.85
N TRP A 206 8.63 -2.52 16.23
CA TRP A 206 7.45 -1.67 16.34
C TRP A 206 7.10 -1.17 14.95
N GLU A 207 5.80 -1.22 14.60
CA GLU A 207 5.28 -0.66 13.36
C GLU A 207 3.90 -0.05 13.60
N TRP A 208 3.70 1.13 13.04
CA TRP A 208 2.43 1.82 12.98
C TRP A 208 2.07 2.10 11.53
N THR A 209 0.85 1.73 11.15
CA THR A 209 0.31 1.95 9.81
C THR A 209 -1.02 2.68 9.92
N GLN A 210 -1.20 3.72 9.12
CA GLN A 210 -2.44 4.47 9.03
C GLN A 210 -2.82 4.66 7.55
N MET A 211 -3.97 4.11 7.15
CA MET A 211 -4.54 4.27 5.81
C MET A 211 -5.95 4.87 5.83
N GLU A 212 -6.50 5.09 7.02
CA GLU A 212 -7.74 5.83 7.19
C GLU A 212 -7.60 7.24 6.61
N GLN A 213 -8.64 7.70 5.91
CA GLN A 213 -8.70 9.03 5.33
C GLN A 213 -8.71 10.11 6.41
N SER A 214 -8.02 11.20 6.14
CA SER A 214 -7.99 12.35 7.04
C SER A 214 -9.32 13.12 7.05
N ALA A 215 -9.46 14.06 7.98
CA ALA A 215 -10.61 14.94 8.07
C ALA A 215 -10.83 15.81 6.81
N SER A 216 -9.83 15.96 5.95
CA SER A 216 -9.94 16.69 4.69
C SER A 216 -11.02 16.12 3.75
N ARG A 217 -11.34 14.82 3.88
CA ARG A 217 -12.42 14.15 3.14
C ARG A 217 -13.81 14.80 3.33
N LEU A 218 -14.02 15.51 4.41
CA LEU A 218 -15.29 16.23 4.66
C LEU A 218 -15.54 17.37 3.65
N ILE A 219 -14.47 17.91 3.08
CA ILE A 219 -14.52 19.01 2.12
C ILE A 219 -14.16 18.51 0.72
N ARG A 220 -13.14 17.69 0.62
CA ARG A 220 -12.64 17.12 -0.62
C ARG A 220 -12.77 15.61 -0.56
N ASN A 221 -13.63 15.05 -1.38
CA ASN A 221 -13.87 13.60 -1.41
C ASN A 221 -12.61 12.84 -1.88
N ALA A 222 -12.34 11.73 -1.23
CA ALA A 222 -11.25 10.81 -1.57
C ALA A 222 -11.76 9.37 -1.45
N ASP A 223 -11.35 8.52 -2.38
CA ASP A 223 -11.60 7.09 -2.27
C ASP A 223 -10.68 6.49 -1.19
N SER A 224 -11.13 5.47 -0.48
CA SER A 224 -10.29 4.74 0.48
C SER A 224 -9.09 4.12 -0.21
N TRP A 225 -8.01 3.88 0.54
CA TRP A 225 -6.86 3.16 0.02
C TRP A 225 -7.27 1.82 -0.56
N TYR A 226 -6.70 1.49 -1.73
CA TYR A 226 -6.98 0.27 -2.53
C TYR A 226 -8.31 0.26 -3.24
N GLU A 227 -9.22 1.22 -2.99
CA GLU A 227 -10.45 1.42 -3.72
C GLU A 227 -10.30 2.49 -4.78
N HIS A 228 -11.15 2.43 -5.82
CA HIS A 228 -11.17 3.47 -6.84
C HIS A 228 -12.53 3.53 -7.54
N ARG A 229 -13.02 4.75 -7.75
CA ARG A 229 -14.35 5.03 -8.30
C ARG A 229 -14.59 4.44 -9.69
N TRP A 230 -13.57 4.31 -10.51
CA TRP A 230 -13.68 3.86 -11.89
C TRP A 230 -12.99 2.52 -12.16
N VAL A 231 -12.02 2.16 -11.36
CA VAL A 231 -11.35 0.86 -11.40
C VAL A 231 -11.87 0.01 -10.24
N TYR A 232 -13.04 -0.61 -10.45
CA TYR A 232 -13.82 -1.27 -9.38
C TYR A 232 -13.11 -2.39 -8.66
N ASP A 233 -12.21 -3.07 -9.35
CA ASP A 233 -11.38 -4.09 -8.71
C ASP A 233 -10.39 -3.49 -7.73
N GLY A 234 -10.23 -2.18 -7.71
CA GLY A 234 -9.30 -1.50 -6.84
C GLY A 234 -7.84 -1.89 -7.10
N TYR A 235 -6.99 -1.69 -6.10
CA TYR A 235 -5.57 -2.06 -6.18
C TYR A 235 -5.35 -3.52 -5.73
N THR A 236 -5.82 -4.45 -6.57
CA THR A 236 -5.86 -5.88 -6.26
C THR A 236 -5.31 -6.73 -7.40
N ASN A 237 -4.99 -7.99 -7.11
CA ASN A 237 -4.82 -9.05 -8.10
C ASN A 237 -5.62 -10.25 -7.66
N LYS A 238 -6.48 -10.82 -8.53
CA LYS A 238 -7.39 -11.91 -8.22
C LYS A 238 -8.28 -11.65 -6.98
N GLY A 239 -8.60 -10.37 -6.75
CA GLY A 239 -9.41 -9.94 -5.60
C GLY A 239 -8.63 -9.71 -4.30
N GLU A 240 -7.33 -9.99 -4.26
CA GLU A 240 -6.49 -9.75 -3.10
C GLU A 240 -5.70 -8.45 -3.24
N VAL A 241 -5.63 -7.66 -2.16
CA VAL A 241 -4.93 -6.38 -2.13
C VAL A 241 -3.44 -6.57 -2.38
N LEU A 242 -2.87 -5.82 -3.33
CA LEU A 242 -1.43 -5.85 -3.63
C LEU A 242 -0.56 -5.25 -2.52
N GLY A 243 -1.13 -4.34 -1.74
CA GLY A 243 -0.47 -3.68 -0.62
C GLY A 243 -0.68 -4.37 0.72
N SER A 244 -0.94 -3.59 1.76
CA SER A 244 -1.10 -4.09 3.13
C SER A 244 -2.35 -4.96 3.29
N SER A 245 -2.17 -6.11 3.93
CA SER A 245 -3.24 -7.10 4.18
C SER A 245 -4.30 -6.64 5.19
N ILE A 246 -4.09 -5.53 5.89
CA ILE A 246 -5.12 -5.00 6.81
C ILE A 246 -6.33 -4.40 6.07
N GLY A 247 -6.19 -4.17 4.74
CA GLY A 247 -7.30 -3.76 3.87
C GLY A 247 -7.52 -2.24 3.80
N PRO A 248 -8.56 -1.82 3.03
CA PRO A 248 -8.90 -0.41 2.84
C PRO A 248 -9.20 0.31 4.14
N GLY A 249 -8.90 1.61 4.22
CA GLY A 249 -9.30 2.48 5.33
C GLY A 249 -8.89 2.04 6.73
N SER A 250 -7.96 1.08 6.82
CA SER A 250 -7.59 0.41 8.07
C SER A 250 -6.34 1.02 8.71
N ASN A 251 -6.22 0.86 10.03
CA ASN A 251 -5.04 1.25 10.79
C ASN A 251 -4.49 0.06 11.58
N SER A 252 -3.18 0.05 11.84
CA SER A 252 -2.55 -1.00 12.64
C SER A 252 -1.46 -0.45 13.55
N HIS A 253 -1.37 -1.02 14.74
CA HIS A 253 -0.27 -0.84 15.69
C HIS A 253 0.28 -2.20 16.06
N TYR A 254 1.54 -2.44 15.76
CA TYR A 254 2.22 -3.70 16.06
C TYR A 254 3.46 -3.48 16.91
N ILE A 255 3.64 -4.33 17.90
CA ILE A 255 4.85 -4.41 18.71
C ILE A 255 5.24 -5.86 18.93
N SER A 256 6.51 -6.20 18.87
CA SER A 256 6.98 -7.54 19.22
C SER A 256 8.36 -7.55 19.84
N LEU A 257 8.60 -8.56 20.67
CA LEU A 257 9.89 -8.86 21.26
C LEU A 257 10.20 -10.34 21.07
N ASN A 258 11.31 -10.63 20.40
CA ASN A 258 11.74 -11.98 20.11
C ASN A 258 13.15 -12.19 20.64
N ARG A 259 13.37 -13.22 21.44
CA ARG A 259 14.70 -13.75 21.71
C ARG A 259 15.19 -14.50 20.50
N ILE A 260 16.38 -14.17 20.02
CA ILE A 260 17.01 -14.76 18.85
C ILE A 260 18.33 -15.43 19.23
N SER A 261 18.64 -16.49 18.55
CA SER A 261 19.94 -17.15 18.58
C SER A 261 20.22 -17.75 17.20
N ASP A 262 21.41 -18.26 16.94
CA ASP A 262 21.80 -18.80 15.63
C ASP A 262 20.82 -19.83 15.08
N GLN A 263 20.14 -20.57 15.94
CA GLN A 263 19.27 -21.67 15.54
C GLN A 263 17.81 -21.51 15.97
N ASN A 264 17.50 -20.56 16.85
CA ASN A 264 16.18 -20.46 17.45
C ASN A 264 15.70 -19.00 17.49
N LYS A 265 14.40 -18.83 17.28
CA LYS A 265 13.67 -17.60 17.55
C LYS A 265 12.43 -17.95 18.34
N ILE A 266 12.22 -17.29 19.47
CA ILE A 266 11.00 -17.39 20.25
C ILE A 266 10.60 -16.01 20.75
N GLY A 267 9.35 -15.68 20.68
CA GLY A 267 8.87 -14.39 21.16
C GLY A 267 7.38 -14.23 21.04
N PHE A 268 6.94 -13.05 21.42
CA PHE A 268 5.55 -12.65 21.36
C PHE A 268 5.41 -11.29 20.68
N GLY A 269 4.23 -11.04 20.14
CA GLY A 269 3.83 -9.78 19.59
C GLY A 269 2.41 -9.44 19.97
N PHE A 270 2.09 -8.17 19.92
CA PHE A 270 0.74 -7.66 20.10
C PHE A 270 0.44 -6.71 18.95
N GLU A 271 -0.75 -6.84 18.40
CA GLU A 271 -1.23 -6.00 17.31
C GLU A 271 -2.67 -5.56 17.56
N ILE A 272 -2.93 -4.32 17.26
CA ILE A 272 -4.29 -3.78 17.19
C ILE A 272 -4.53 -3.43 15.72
N VAL A 273 -5.62 -3.93 15.16
CA VAL A 273 -6.06 -3.58 13.81
C VAL A 273 -7.44 -2.96 13.89
N GLU A 274 -7.58 -1.77 13.34
CA GLU A 274 -8.85 -1.08 13.14
C GLU A 274 -9.24 -1.27 11.68
N HIS A 275 -10.38 -1.94 11.45
CA HIS A 275 -10.78 -2.31 10.11
C HIS A 275 -11.70 -1.30 9.47
N ASP A 276 -11.35 -0.87 8.28
CA ASP A 276 -12.17 -0.07 7.35
C ASP A 276 -12.94 1.07 8.00
N ASN A 277 -12.23 1.92 8.72
CA ASN A 277 -12.81 3.10 9.37
C ASN A 277 -13.47 4.05 8.35
N ASP A 278 -12.96 4.09 7.13
CA ASP A 278 -13.52 4.93 6.08
C ASP A 278 -14.94 4.50 5.72
N PHE A 279 -15.16 3.19 5.55
CA PHE A 279 -16.48 2.64 5.33
C PHE A 279 -17.39 2.86 6.54
N TYR A 280 -16.87 2.61 7.76
CA TYR A 280 -17.63 2.81 8.99
C TYR A 280 -18.17 4.23 9.11
N TYR A 281 -17.34 5.24 8.91
CA TYR A 281 -17.76 6.63 9.02
C TYR A 281 -18.75 7.05 7.94
N VAL A 282 -18.63 6.55 6.73
CA VAL A 282 -19.57 6.85 5.64
C VAL A 282 -20.87 6.09 5.82
N ALA A 283 -20.82 4.80 6.07
CA ALA A 283 -22.01 3.93 6.12
C ALA A 283 -22.90 4.18 7.32
N PHE A 284 -22.31 4.52 8.47
CA PHE A 284 -23.05 4.64 9.74
C PHE A 284 -23.15 6.07 10.27
N ALA A 285 -22.75 7.07 9.47
CA ALA A 285 -22.80 8.48 9.86
C ALA A 285 -24.19 8.94 10.30
N SER A 286 -25.24 8.56 9.57
CA SER A 286 -26.63 8.92 9.88
C SER A 286 -27.22 8.08 11.00
N ALA A 287 -26.91 6.79 11.06
CA ALA A 287 -27.40 5.87 12.10
C ALA A 287 -26.69 6.05 13.43
N LYS A 288 -25.46 6.61 13.45
CA LYS A 288 -24.59 6.73 14.63
C LYS A 288 -24.43 5.40 15.37
N ASP A 289 -24.31 4.30 14.60
CA ASP A 289 -24.29 2.96 15.16
C ASP A 289 -22.86 2.54 15.52
N TYR A 290 -22.45 2.81 16.75
CA TYR A 290 -21.11 2.50 17.27
C TYR A 290 -20.81 0.99 17.31
N ARG A 291 -21.82 0.13 17.26
CA ARG A 291 -21.64 -1.33 17.26
C ARG A 291 -21.07 -1.89 15.97
N ARG A 292 -20.93 -1.06 14.96
CA ARG A 292 -20.36 -1.45 13.65
C ARG A 292 -18.88 -1.11 13.52
N TYR A 293 -18.29 -0.53 14.57
CA TYR A 293 -16.86 -0.28 14.63
C TYR A 293 -16.13 -1.60 14.88
N TRP A 294 -15.24 -1.98 13.97
CA TRP A 294 -14.57 -3.27 14.04
C TRP A 294 -13.08 -3.08 14.38
N LYS A 295 -12.69 -3.69 15.52
CA LYS A 295 -11.31 -3.67 15.99
C LYS A 295 -10.88 -5.05 16.48
N ASP A 296 -9.71 -5.50 16.01
CA ASP A 296 -9.09 -6.74 16.44
C ASP A 296 -7.91 -6.48 17.36
N PHE A 297 -7.83 -7.31 18.41
CA PHE A 297 -6.69 -7.41 19.32
C PHE A 297 -6.03 -8.76 19.10
N ASN A 298 -4.81 -8.75 18.57
CA ASN A 298 -4.08 -9.93 18.15
C ASN A 298 -2.89 -10.19 19.06
N LEU A 299 -2.82 -11.36 19.68
CA LEU A 299 -1.64 -11.84 20.39
C LEU A 299 -0.91 -12.86 19.54
N HIS A 300 0.33 -12.58 19.18
CA HIS A 300 1.20 -13.42 18.36
C HIS A 300 2.20 -14.19 19.21
N LEU A 301 2.29 -15.50 19.03
CA LEU A 301 3.35 -16.34 19.59
C LEU A 301 4.20 -16.85 18.42
N ASN A 302 5.45 -16.45 18.41
CA ASN A 302 6.40 -16.78 17.35
C ASN A 302 7.40 -17.83 17.86
N TYR A 303 7.56 -18.88 17.10
CA TYR A 303 8.59 -19.89 17.32
C TYR A 303 9.25 -20.28 16.01
N SER A 304 10.57 -20.30 15.96
CA SER A 304 11.32 -20.86 14.83
C SER A 304 12.54 -21.57 15.36
N LYS A 305 12.78 -22.78 14.85
CA LYS A 305 13.96 -23.56 15.18
C LYS A 305 14.56 -24.16 13.93
N ARG A 306 15.85 -23.97 13.76
CA ARG A 306 16.64 -24.60 12.69
C ARG A 306 17.26 -25.91 13.20
N PHE A 307 17.00 -26.97 12.48
CA PHE A 307 17.67 -28.26 12.57
C PHE A 307 18.67 -28.36 11.40
N LYS A 308 19.55 -29.30 11.39
CA LYS A 308 20.58 -29.44 10.32
C LYS A 308 20.07 -29.08 8.91
N ASN A 309 19.01 -29.74 8.45
CA ASN A 309 18.47 -29.60 7.10
C ASN A 309 17.03 -29.04 7.06
N TYR A 310 16.44 -28.74 8.21
CA TYR A 310 15.06 -28.32 8.32
C TYR A 310 14.95 -27.06 9.17
N GLN A 311 13.98 -26.23 8.86
CA GLN A 311 13.56 -25.14 9.71
C GLN A 311 12.06 -25.31 9.99
N LEU A 312 11.73 -25.42 11.28
CA LEU A 312 10.34 -25.36 11.74
C LEU A 312 10.07 -23.92 12.17
N SER A 313 9.05 -23.33 11.57
CA SER A 313 8.57 -22.00 11.95
C SER A 313 7.07 -22.06 12.21
N THR A 314 6.65 -21.56 13.35
CA THR A 314 5.25 -21.53 13.77
C THR A 314 4.91 -20.14 14.27
N ASN A 315 3.78 -19.62 13.82
CA ASN A 315 3.16 -18.41 14.35
C ASN A 315 1.72 -18.76 14.77
N ILE A 316 1.41 -18.61 16.04
CA ILE A 316 0.06 -18.80 16.59
C ILE A 316 -0.48 -17.42 16.90
N VAL A 317 -1.66 -17.13 16.38
CA VAL A 317 -2.33 -15.83 16.59
C VAL A 317 -3.65 -16.06 17.32
N PHE A 318 -3.82 -15.42 18.45
CA PHE A 318 -5.09 -15.35 19.18
C PHE A 318 -5.72 -14.01 18.86
N ILE A 319 -6.91 -14.04 18.27
CA ILE A 319 -7.64 -12.84 17.83
C ILE A 319 -8.87 -12.67 18.71
N ARG A 320 -9.02 -11.47 19.25
CA ARG A 320 -10.26 -11.03 19.88
C ARG A 320 -10.82 -9.85 19.10
N SER A 321 -11.89 -10.10 18.38
CA SER A 321 -12.63 -9.06 17.65
C SER A 321 -13.65 -8.39 18.56
N LEU A 322 -13.72 -7.07 18.44
CA LEU A 322 -14.80 -6.22 18.96
C LEU A 322 -15.49 -5.59 17.75
N ASN A 323 -16.75 -5.97 17.53
CA ASN A 323 -17.62 -5.52 16.45
C ASN A 323 -19.07 -5.45 16.93
#